data_637cf73cb54eb741dff4f1d493f71726
#
_entry.id   637cf73cb54eb741dff4f1d493f71726
#
_cell.length_a   1.000
_cell.length_b   1.000
_cell.length_c   1.000
_cell.angle_alpha   90.00
_cell.angle_beta   90.00
_cell.angle_gamma   90.00
#
_symmetry.space_group_name_H-M   'P 1'
#
loop_
_entity.id
_entity.type
_entity.pdbx_description
1 polymer ?
#
loop_
_entity_poly.entity_id
_entity_poly.type
_entity_poly.pdbx_seq_one_letter_code
_entity_poly.pdbx_strand_id
1 'polypeptide(L)'
;MEKREWKPIEGFNFEEILFEEYNHIAKVTINRPRYRNAFTPKTVWEMSQAFNYCREALDIRVVILTGAGDKAFCSGGDMRVKGHGGYIGSDGVPRLNVLDLQMQIRRLPKPVIAMVNGYAIGGGHVLHVVCDLSIASDNAIFGQTGPKVGSFDAGFGASYLARVVGQKKAREIWFLCRQYSAVEAERMGLVNKVVPFDHLEDECIEWAETMIERSPLALRMMKAGFNAELDGQAGIQELAGDATMLYYTLDEAQEGGKAFLEKRKPDFDKYPQFP
;
A
#
# COMPACT_ATOMS: atom_id res chain seq x y z
N MET A 1 9.08 24.14 15.05
CA MET A 1 8.79 22.71 15.29
C MET A 1 10.10 21.97 15.47
N GLU A 2 10.22 21.11 16.48
CA GLU A 2 11.37 20.23 16.58
C GLU A 2 11.42 19.34 15.33
N LYS A 3 12.61 19.23 14.74
CA LYS A 3 12.81 18.41 13.54
C LYS A 3 12.63 16.95 13.94
N ARG A 4 11.63 16.29 13.38
CA ARG A 4 11.39 14.86 13.62
C ARG A 4 12.60 14.06 13.14
N GLU A 5 13.08 13.17 13.99
CA GLU A 5 14.24 12.33 13.69
C GLU A 5 13.76 10.93 13.25
N TRP A 6 13.78 10.70 11.94
CA TRP A 6 13.57 9.38 11.37
C TRP A 6 14.80 8.51 11.62
N LYS A 7 14.60 7.30 12.12
CA LYS A 7 15.68 6.35 12.39
C LYS A 7 15.64 5.24 11.36
N PRO A 8 16.79 4.88 10.75
CA PRO A 8 16.85 3.70 9.88
C PRO A 8 16.41 2.45 10.65
N ILE A 9 15.57 1.62 10.02
CA ILE A 9 15.23 0.30 10.56
C ILE A 9 16.42 -0.62 10.33
N GLU A 10 16.97 -1.18 11.41
CA GLU A 10 18.17 -2.01 11.38
C GLU A 10 17.91 -3.37 10.70
N GLY A 11 18.98 -4.01 10.22
CA GLY A 11 18.93 -5.34 9.60
C GLY A 11 18.69 -5.31 8.09
N PHE A 12 18.54 -4.12 7.48
CA PHE A 12 18.37 -3.96 6.03
C PHE A 12 19.50 -3.13 5.42
N ASN A 13 19.99 -3.59 4.27
CA ASN A 13 20.98 -2.87 3.49
C ASN A 13 20.43 -2.59 2.09
N PHE A 14 19.45 -1.67 2.03
CA PHE A 14 18.79 -1.29 0.80
C PHE A 14 19.59 -0.23 0.03
N GLU A 15 19.57 -0.30 -1.29
CA GLU A 15 20.30 0.63 -2.16
C GLU A 15 19.36 1.59 -2.93
N GLU A 16 18.13 1.14 -3.23
CA GLU A 16 17.18 1.90 -4.03
C GLU A 16 15.99 2.44 -3.22
N ILE A 17 15.90 2.09 -1.93
CA ILE A 17 14.94 2.68 -1.00
C ILE A 17 15.62 3.13 0.29
N LEU A 18 14.96 4.06 1.02
CA LEU A 18 15.23 4.30 2.44
C LEU A 18 14.10 3.65 3.23
N PHE A 19 14.45 3.04 4.37
CA PHE A 19 13.51 2.37 5.24
C PHE A 19 13.74 2.83 6.67
N GLU A 20 12.81 3.62 7.18
CA GLU A 20 12.96 4.39 8.41
C GLU A 20 11.73 4.25 9.28
N GLU A 21 11.87 4.51 10.58
CA GLU A 21 10.77 4.51 11.54
C GLU A 21 10.75 5.77 12.39
N TYR A 22 9.57 6.16 12.82
CA TYR A 22 9.30 7.20 13.80
C TYR A 22 7.95 6.93 14.47
N ASN A 23 7.91 6.87 15.80
CA ASN A 23 6.67 6.80 16.59
C ASN A 23 5.63 5.78 16.05
N HIS A 24 6.02 4.51 15.92
CA HIS A 24 5.19 3.42 15.35
C HIS A 24 4.81 3.56 13.87
N ILE A 25 5.42 4.49 13.16
CA ILE A 25 5.25 4.71 11.73
C ILE A 25 6.49 4.22 11.00
N ALA A 26 6.33 3.33 10.03
CA ALA A 26 7.39 3.01 9.09
C ALA A 26 7.28 3.89 7.85
N LYS A 27 8.40 4.39 7.35
CA LYS A 27 8.47 5.16 6.10
C LYS A 27 9.32 4.41 5.10
N VAL A 28 8.70 4.06 3.98
CA VAL A 28 9.34 3.45 2.81
C VAL A 28 9.49 4.52 1.74
N THR A 29 10.71 4.94 1.45
CA THR A 29 11.02 6.01 0.50
C THR A 29 11.73 5.45 -0.71
N ILE A 30 11.13 5.53 -1.90
CA ILE A 30 11.82 5.19 -3.16
C ILE A 30 12.95 6.20 -3.36
N ASN A 31 14.20 5.77 -3.33
CA ASN A 31 15.37 6.64 -3.32
C ASN A 31 16.16 6.59 -4.64
N ARG A 32 15.49 6.97 -5.72
CA ARG A 32 16.07 7.08 -7.07
C ARG A 32 15.75 8.45 -7.70
N PRO A 33 16.03 9.58 -7.00
CA PRO A 33 15.57 10.92 -7.42
C PRO A 33 16.11 11.33 -8.79
N ARG A 34 17.33 10.91 -9.19
CA ARG A 34 17.90 11.15 -10.53
C ARG A 34 17.02 10.59 -11.66
N TYR A 35 16.17 9.61 -11.35
CA TYR A 35 15.28 8.92 -12.29
C TYR A 35 13.81 9.15 -11.94
N ARG A 36 13.51 10.25 -11.23
CA ARG A 36 12.17 10.57 -10.75
C ARG A 36 11.52 9.40 -10.02
N ASN A 37 12.32 8.70 -9.21
CA ASN A 37 11.91 7.54 -8.43
C ASN A 37 11.23 6.43 -9.26
N ALA A 38 11.63 6.28 -10.54
CA ALA A 38 11.23 5.13 -11.34
C ALA A 38 11.76 3.84 -10.72
N PHE A 39 10.90 2.83 -10.60
CA PHE A 39 11.28 1.55 -9.99
C PHE A 39 11.92 0.59 -10.97
N THR A 40 12.89 -0.17 -10.50
CA THR A 40 13.49 -1.35 -11.14
C THR A 40 12.97 -2.63 -10.45
N PRO A 41 13.27 -3.83 -10.96
CA PRO A 41 13.05 -5.08 -10.23
C PRO A 41 13.67 -5.08 -8.83
N LYS A 42 14.84 -4.44 -8.65
CA LYS A 42 15.51 -4.28 -7.35
C LYS A 42 14.72 -3.39 -6.40
N THR A 43 14.29 -2.22 -6.86
CA THR A 43 13.45 -1.31 -6.07
C THR A 43 12.20 -2.04 -5.56
N VAL A 44 11.53 -2.80 -6.45
CA VAL A 44 10.32 -3.56 -6.09
C VAL A 44 10.64 -4.65 -5.08
N TRP A 45 11.75 -5.36 -5.26
CA TRP A 45 12.19 -6.39 -4.31
C TRP A 45 12.49 -5.79 -2.93
N GLU A 46 13.22 -4.67 -2.86
CA GLU A 46 13.53 -3.98 -1.61
C GLU A 46 12.27 -3.48 -0.91
N MET A 47 11.33 -2.85 -1.64
CA MET A 47 10.03 -2.48 -1.09
C MET A 47 9.27 -3.69 -0.55
N SER A 48 9.27 -4.82 -1.27
CA SER A 48 8.59 -6.04 -0.80
C SER A 48 9.18 -6.56 0.50
N GLN A 49 10.50 -6.49 0.70
CA GLN A 49 11.13 -6.85 1.98
C GLN A 49 10.71 -5.89 3.11
N ALA A 50 10.67 -4.58 2.84
CA ALA A 50 10.23 -3.59 3.80
C ALA A 50 8.75 -3.80 4.22
N PHE A 51 7.86 -4.05 3.26
CA PHE A 51 6.46 -4.34 3.55
C PHE A 51 6.25 -5.67 4.27
N ASN A 52 7.08 -6.71 4.00
CA ASN A 52 7.06 -7.96 4.76
C ASN A 52 7.45 -7.71 6.23
N TYR A 53 8.50 -6.93 6.46
CA TYR A 53 8.86 -6.53 7.81
C TYR A 53 7.72 -5.77 8.51
N CYS A 54 7.16 -4.76 7.85
CA CYS A 54 6.04 -4.00 8.40
C CYS A 54 4.82 -4.88 8.73
N ARG A 55 4.61 -5.98 8.01
CA ARG A 55 3.55 -6.95 8.30
C ARG A 55 3.75 -7.61 9.68
N GLU A 56 4.96 -8.05 9.97
CA GLU A 56 5.30 -8.85 11.15
C GLU A 56 5.69 -8.01 12.38
N ALA A 57 6.25 -6.81 12.18
CA ALA A 57 6.70 -5.93 13.27
C ALA A 57 5.53 -5.47 14.13
N LEU A 58 5.54 -5.83 15.42
CA LEU A 58 4.43 -5.54 16.35
C LEU A 58 4.35 -4.05 16.73
N ASP A 59 5.44 -3.35 16.67
CA ASP A 59 5.59 -1.94 17.02
C ASP A 59 5.24 -0.99 15.86
N ILE A 60 5.26 -1.46 14.61
CA ILE A 60 4.79 -0.66 13.46
C ILE A 60 3.27 -0.74 13.35
N ARG A 61 2.61 0.42 13.30
CA ARG A 61 1.16 0.57 13.26
C ARG A 61 0.63 1.14 11.96
N VAL A 62 1.40 2.00 11.31
CA VAL A 62 1.06 2.67 10.04
C VAL A 62 2.29 2.68 9.15
N VAL A 63 2.10 2.58 7.83
CA VAL A 63 3.19 2.69 6.85
C VAL A 63 2.95 3.91 5.95
N ILE A 64 4.00 4.69 5.72
CA ILE A 64 4.02 5.78 4.75
C ILE A 64 4.89 5.34 3.57
N LEU A 65 4.34 5.41 2.36
CA LEU A 65 5.06 5.20 1.10
C LEU A 65 5.27 6.54 0.40
N THR A 66 6.52 6.84 0.01
CA THR A 66 6.85 8.11 -0.65
C THR A 66 8.02 7.98 -1.63
N GLY A 67 8.41 9.08 -2.26
CA GLY A 67 9.60 9.20 -3.10
C GLY A 67 10.58 10.21 -2.53
N ALA A 68 11.88 10.00 -2.73
CA ALA A 68 12.92 10.93 -2.31
C ALA A 68 12.88 12.25 -3.11
N GLY A 69 13.09 13.38 -2.43
CA GLY A 69 13.15 14.72 -3.02
C GLY A 69 11.77 15.34 -3.27
N ASP A 70 11.74 16.36 -4.10
CA ASP A 70 10.57 17.22 -4.36
C ASP A 70 9.96 17.05 -5.76
N LYS A 71 10.53 16.17 -6.58
CA LYS A 71 10.15 16.07 -8.01
C LYS A 71 9.13 14.98 -8.28
N ALA A 72 9.22 13.85 -7.61
CA ALA A 72 8.36 12.72 -7.92
C ALA A 72 8.17 11.80 -6.71
N PHE A 73 6.95 11.38 -6.54
CA PHE A 73 6.62 10.19 -5.76
C PHE A 73 7.18 8.95 -6.48
N CYS A 74 6.71 8.69 -7.68
CA CYS A 74 7.21 7.62 -8.55
C CYS A 74 6.73 7.84 -9.98
N SER A 75 7.63 7.80 -10.95
CA SER A 75 7.31 7.94 -12.38
C SER A 75 7.01 6.62 -13.10
N GLY A 76 6.79 5.53 -12.34
CA GLY A 76 6.50 4.20 -12.87
C GLY A 76 7.73 3.33 -13.04
N GLY A 77 7.64 2.31 -13.88
CA GLY A 77 8.77 1.42 -14.15
C GLY A 77 9.87 2.10 -14.96
N ASP A 78 11.11 1.81 -14.61
CA ASP A 78 12.27 2.38 -15.29
C ASP A 78 12.39 1.85 -16.72
N MET A 79 12.10 2.71 -17.68
CA MET A 79 12.11 2.36 -19.11
C MET A 79 13.50 1.92 -19.65
N ARG A 80 14.58 2.25 -18.93
CA ARG A 80 15.95 1.86 -19.33
C ARG A 80 16.23 0.38 -19.07
N VAL A 81 15.51 -0.24 -18.13
CA VAL A 81 15.60 -1.68 -17.84
C VAL A 81 14.39 -2.45 -18.38
N LYS A 82 13.49 -1.78 -19.11
CA LYS A 82 12.39 -2.42 -19.80
C LYS A 82 12.90 -3.09 -21.08
N GLY A 83 12.80 -4.41 -21.14
CA GLY A 83 13.15 -5.21 -22.30
C GLY A 83 11.98 -6.00 -22.86
N HIS A 84 12.28 -6.96 -23.71
CA HIS A 84 11.29 -7.90 -24.22
C HIS A 84 10.79 -8.82 -23.08
N GLY A 85 9.49 -8.78 -22.81
CA GLY A 85 8.87 -9.60 -21.78
C GLY A 85 8.78 -8.97 -20.38
N GLY A 86 9.24 -7.73 -20.17
CA GLY A 86 9.09 -7.04 -18.88
C GLY A 86 10.29 -6.19 -18.47
N TYR A 87 10.45 -5.97 -17.18
CA TYR A 87 11.61 -5.27 -16.61
C TYR A 87 12.68 -6.28 -16.24
N ILE A 88 13.89 -6.07 -16.75
CA ILE A 88 14.99 -7.02 -16.64
C ILE A 88 15.89 -6.62 -15.48
N GLY A 89 16.04 -7.52 -14.50
CA GLY A 89 16.96 -7.36 -13.38
C GLY A 89 18.41 -7.65 -13.79
N SER A 90 19.34 -7.50 -12.84
CA SER A 90 20.77 -7.81 -13.03
C SER A 90 21.05 -9.27 -13.39
N ASP A 91 20.12 -10.16 -13.11
CA ASP A 91 20.16 -11.59 -13.45
C ASP A 91 19.65 -11.90 -14.87
N GLY A 92 19.26 -10.89 -15.63
CA GLY A 92 18.75 -11.03 -17.00
C GLY A 92 17.32 -11.59 -17.11
N VAL A 93 16.62 -11.81 -16.00
CA VAL A 93 15.27 -12.38 -16.01
C VAL A 93 14.21 -11.28 -16.12
N PRO A 94 13.31 -11.33 -17.12
CA PRO A 94 12.18 -10.39 -17.22
C PRO A 94 11.17 -10.63 -16.09
N ARG A 95 10.74 -9.54 -15.45
CA ARG A 95 9.77 -9.58 -14.34
C ARG A 95 8.73 -8.47 -14.44
N LEU A 96 7.58 -8.72 -13.82
CA LEU A 96 6.54 -7.73 -13.55
C LEU A 96 6.11 -7.83 -12.06
N ASN A 97 7.07 -8.06 -11.18
CA ASN A 97 6.87 -8.28 -9.74
C ASN A 97 6.25 -7.08 -8.99
N VAL A 98 6.12 -5.94 -9.63
CA VAL A 98 5.35 -4.80 -9.08
C VAL A 98 3.88 -5.16 -8.84
N LEU A 99 3.32 -6.13 -9.56
CA LEU A 99 1.94 -6.59 -9.33
C LEU A 99 1.81 -7.29 -7.97
N ASP A 100 2.82 -8.08 -7.58
CA ASP A 100 2.87 -8.74 -6.27
C ASP A 100 3.00 -7.70 -5.15
N LEU A 101 3.84 -6.68 -5.34
CA LEU A 101 3.98 -5.56 -4.40
C LEU A 101 2.65 -4.80 -4.23
N GLN A 102 1.92 -4.53 -5.31
CA GLN A 102 0.60 -3.89 -5.25
C GLN A 102 -0.39 -4.71 -4.40
N MET A 103 -0.41 -6.05 -4.59
CA MET A 103 -1.22 -6.95 -3.76
C MET A 103 -0.77 -6.94 -2.31
N GLN A 104 0.54 -6.90 -2.06
CA GLN A 104 1.12 -6.87 -0.72
C GLN A 104 0.74 -5.58 0.04
N ILE A 105 0.82 -4.41 -0.61
CA ILE A 105 0.39 -3.13 -0.04
C ILE A 105 -1.09 -3.19 0.33
N ARG A 106 -1.91 -3.66 -0.60
CA ARG A 106 -3.35 -3.73 -0.43
C ARG A 106 -3.76 -4.68 0.71
N ARG A 107 -3.05 -5.81 0.88
CA ARG A 107 -3.30 -6.83 1.90
C ARG A 107 -2.49 -6.66 3.18
N LEU A 108 -1.72 -5.59 3.31
CA LEU A 108 -1.02 -5.32 4.56
C LEU A 108 -2.06 -5.13 5.69
N PRO A 109 -1.98 -5.85 6.83
CA PRO A 109 -2.97 -5.73 7.91
C PRO A 109 -2.81 -4.43 8.74
N LYS A 110 -2.27 -3.39 8.13
CA LYS A 110 -2.00 -2.06 8.69
C LYS A 110 -2.32 -1.00 7.64
N PRO A 111 -2.78 0.20 8.04
CA PRO A 111 -2.99 1.29 7.09
C PRO A 111 -1.71 1.70 6.38
N VAL A 112 -1.85 2.04 5.09
CA VAL A 112 -0.77 2.58 4.26
C VAL A 112 -1.19 3.93 3.70
N ILE A 113 -0.39 4.97 3.95
CA ILE A 113 -0.57 6.32 3.41
C ILE A 113 0.43 6.51 2.26
N ALA A 114 -0.07 6.87 1.09
CA ALA A 114 0.78 7.42 0.03
C ALA A 114 1.02 8.91 0.29
N MET A 115 2.26 9.28 0.58
CA MET A 115 2.72 10.66 0.70
C MET A 115 3.27 11.10 -0.65
N VAL A 116 2.40 11.75 -1.46
CA VAL A 116 2.68 12.04 -2.87
C VAL A 116 3.34 13.39 -3.03
N ASN A 117 4.65 13.40 -3.11
CA ASN A 117 5.53 14.59 -3.10
C ASN A 117 5.91 15.12 -4.50
N GLY A 118 5.15 14.79 -5.54
CA GLY A 118 5.42 15.21 -6.92
C GLY A 118 4.76 14.28 -7.95
N TYR A 119 5.45 13.99 -9.06
CA TYR A 119 4.90 13.14 -10.11
C TYR A 119 4.56 11.73 -9.62
N ALA A 120 3.30 11.32 -9.78
CA ALA A 120 2.80 9.95 -9.60
C ALA A 120 2.25 9.46 -10.95
N ILE A 121 3.08 8.81 -11.76
CA ILE A 121 2.79 8.52 -13.17
C ILE A 121 2.91 7.03 -13.47
N GLY A 122 2.02 6.50 -14.30
CA GLY A 122 2.06 5.10 -14.73
C GLY A 122 2.00 4.12 -13.55
N GLY A 123 3.00 3.25 -13.41
CA GLY A 123 3.09 2.34 -12.26
C GLY A 123 3.17 3.07 -10.91
N GLY A 124 3.75 4.29 -10.88
CA GLY A 124 3.75 5.13 -9.69
C GLY A 124 2.36 5.64 -9.32
N HIS A 125 1.53 5.96 -10.33
CA HIS A 125 0.12 6.27 -10.09
C HIS A 125 -0.63 5.04 -9.53
N VAL A 126 -0.32 3.83 -9.98
CA VAL A 126 -0.94 2.63 -9.43
C VAL A 126 -0.51 2.39 -7.98
N LEU A 127 0.77 2.63 -7.65
CA LEU A 127 1.27 2.44 -6.28
C LEU A 127 0.53 3.31 -5.26
N HIS A 128 0.22 4.58 -5.58
CA HIS A 128 -0.56 5.39 -4.64
C HIS A 128 -2.04 4.99 -4.59
N VAL A 129 -2.60 4.54 -5.72
CA VAL A 129 -4.01 4.09 -5.80
C VAL A 129 -4.28 2.84 -4.95
N VAL A 130 -3.30 1.95 -4.81
CA VAL A 130 -3.45 0.74 -3.98
C VAL A 130 -3.17 0.97 -2.50
N CYS A 131 -2.62 2.13 -2.11
CA CYS A 131 -2.55 2.54 -0.71
C CYS A 131 -3.96 2.85 -0.18
N ASP A 132 -4.14 2.79 1.14
CA ASP A 132 -5.44 3.05 1.76
C ASP A 132 -5.85 4.52 1.68
N LEU A 133 -4.88 5.41 1.81
CA LEU A 133 -5.05 6.87 1.79
C LEU A 133 -3.94 7.50 0.95
N SER A 134 -4.25 8.65 0.35
CA SER A 134 -3.27 9.46 -0.41
C SER A 134 -3.36 10.91 0.02
N ILE A 135 -2.25 11.47 0.48
CA ILE A 135 -2.08 12.91 0.74
C ILE A 135 -1.06 13.42 -0.26
N ALA A 136 -1.37 14.51 -0.92
CA ALA A 136 -0.54 15.05 -2.00
C ALA A 136 -0.03 16.45 -1.67
N SER A 137 1.18 16.74 -2.12
CA SER A 137 1.66 18.12 -2.19
C SER A 137 0.98 18.87 -3.33
N ASP A 138 0.90 20.17 -3.22
CA ASP A 138 0.30 21.07 -4.21
C ASP A 138 1.00 21.03 -5.57
N ASN A 139 2.27 20.63 -5.62
CA ASN A 139 3.04 20.42 -6.85
C ASN A 139 2.87 19.00 -7.45
N ALA A 140 2.07 18.13 -6.85
CA ALA A 140 1.89 16.76 -7.34
C ALA A 140 1.12 16.72 -8.66
N ILE A 141 1.55 15.79 -9.54
CA ILE A 141 0.95 15.56 -10.85
C ILE A 141 0.64 14.07 -11.01
N PHE A 142 -0.57 13.78 -11.41
CA PHE A 142 -1.09 12.42 -11.53
C PHE A 142 -1.41 12.05 -12.98
N GLY A 143 -1.24 10.80 -13.36
CA GLY A 143 -1.69 10.34 -14.67
C GLY A 143 -1.17 8.99 -15.09
N GLN A 144 -1.81 8.48 -16.15
CA GLN A 144 -1.38 7.25 -16.82
C GLN A 144 -0.77 7.60 -18.17
N THR A 145 0.31 6.89 -18.51
CA THR A 145 1.02 7.08 -19.78
C THR A 145 1.16 5.80 -20.59
N GLY A 146 0.67 4.69 -20.05
CA GLY A 146 0.84 3.37 -20.63
C GLY A 146 0.56 3.28 -22.13
N PRO A 147 -0.60 3.69 -22.64
CA PRO A 147 -0.91 3.67 -24.09
C PRO A 147 0.06 4.47 -24.97
N LYS A 148 0.69 5.52 -24.42
CA LYS A 148 1.71 6.31 -25.16
C LYS A 148 3.07 5.61 -25.24
N VAL A 149 3.40 4.77 -24.22
CA VAL A 149 4.74 4.20 -24.07
C VAL A 149 4.75 2.67 -24.23
N GLY A 150 3.68 2.09 -24.78
CA GLY A 150 3.59 0.66 -25.03
C GLY A 150 3.44 -0.16 -23.73
N SER A 151 2.52 0.27 -22.84
CA SER A 151 2.20 -0.44 -21.60
C SER A 151 0.73 -0.22 -21.21
N PHE A 152 0.22 -1.02 -20.29
CA PHE A 152 -1.09 -0.84 -19.67
C PHE A 152 -1.14 -1.60 -18.35
N ASP A 153 -2.10 -1.22 -17.48
CA ASP A 153 -2.48 -1.96 -16.28
C ASP A 153 -4.01 -2.02 -16.23
N ALA A 154 -4.56 -3.17 -16.62
CA ALA A 154 -6.00 -3.41 -16.62
C ALA A 154 -6.55 -3.79 -15.24
N GLY A 155 -5.68 -4.13 -14.30
CA GLY A 155 -5.98 -4.48 -12.92
C GLY A 155 -6.21 -3.25 -12.03
N PHE A 156 -5.35 -3.07 -11.04
CA PHE A 156 -5.50 -1.94 -10.11
C PHE A 156 -5.38 -0.57 -10.80
N GLY A 157 -4.56 -0.48 -11.85
CA GLY A 157 -4.41 0.76 -12.62
C GLY A 157 -5.66 1.20 -13.38
N ALA A 158 -6.55 0.30 -13.77
CA ALA A 158 -7.77 0.62 -14.51
C ALA A 158 -9.04 0.19 -13.77
N SER A 159 -9.21 -1.08 -13.49
CA SER A 159 -10.43 -1.63 -12.88
C SER A 159 -10.67 -1.07 -11.47
N TYR A 160 -9.64 -1.08 -10.63
CA TYR A 160 -9.74 -0.53 -9.27
C TYR A 160 -9.79 1.00 -9.28
N LEU A 161 -8.97 1.68 -10.10
CA LEU A 161 -9.03 3.13 -10.28
C LEU A 161 -10.46 3.60 -10.61
N ALA A 162 -11.19 2.83 -11.44
CA ALA A 162 -12.56 3.17 -11.81
C ALA A 162 -13.54 3.10 -10.62
N ARG A 163 -13.22 2.38 -9.56
CA ARG A 163 -13.97 2.40 -8.28
C ARG A 163 -13.67 3.66 -7.47
N VAL A 164 -12.44 4.18 -7.58
CA VAL A 164 -12.01 5.39 -6.86
C VAL A 164 -12.57 6.66 -7.51
N VAL A 165 -12.33 6.84 -8.82
CA VAL A 165 -12.67 8.10 -9.51
C VAL A 165 -13.89 8.01 -10.43
N GLY A 166 -14.54 6.87 -10.49
CA GLY A 166 -15.66 6.59 -11.38
C GLY A 166 -15.21 6.20 -12.80
N GLN A 167 -16.08 5.43 -13.48
CA GLN A 167 -15.79 4.81 -14.78
C GLN A 167 -15.37 5.82 -15.87
N LYS A 168 -16.06 6.96 -15.95
CA LYS A 168 -15.79 7.96 -17.01
C LYS A 168 -14.42 8.61 -16.82
N LYS A 169 -14.08 8.98 -15.57
CA LYS A 169 -12.81 9.63 -15.27
C LYS A 169 -11.63 8.67 -15.43
N ALA A 170 -11.76 7.42 -14.98
CA ALA A 170 -10.73 6.42 -15.20
C ALA A 170 -10.43 6.18 -16.68
N ARG A 171 -11.47 6.12 -17.53
CA ARG A 171 -11.30 6.01 -19.00
C ARG A 171 -10.64 7.23 -19.60
N GLU A 172 -11.01 8.42 -19.16
CA GLU A 172 -10.37 9.67 -19.59
C GLU A 172 -8.88 9.67 -19.26
N ILE A 173 -8.51 9.31 -18.02
CA ILE A 173 -7.12 9.19 -17.57
C ILE A 173 -6.33 8.25 -18.50
N TRP A 174 -6.87 7.05 -18.76
CA TRP A 174 -6.19 6.04 -19.54
C TRP A 174 -6.19 6.28 -21.04
N PHE A 175 -7.34 6.66 -21.62
CA PHE A 175 -7.48 6.76 -23.07
C PHE A 175 -6.81 8.02 -23.62
N LEU A 176 -6.85 9.12 -22.87
CA LEU A 176 -6.24 10.37 -23.28
C LEU A 176 -4.83 10.57 -22.75
N CYS A 177 -4.39 9.77 -21.76
CA CYS A 177 -3.10 9.91 -21.10
C CYS A 177 -2.83 11.35 -20.64
N ARG A 178 -3.87 12.04 -20.14
CA ARG A 178 -3.76 13.38 -19.56
C ARG A 178 -3.09 13.32 -18.20
N GLN A 179 -2.45 14.42 -17.85
CA GLN A 179 -1.95 14.65 -16.51
C GLN A 179 -2.88 15.61 -15.77
N TYR A 180 -3.03 15.39 -14.49
CA TYR A 180 -3.93 16.12 -13.58
C TYR A 180 -3.12 16.69 -12.43
N SER A 181 -3.40 17.95 -12.07
CA SER A 181 -2.87 18.59 -10.89
C SER A 181 -3.39 17.95 -9.60
N ALA A 182 -2.74 18.24 -8.49
CA ALA A 182 -3.16 17.78 -7.17
C ALA A 182 -4.61 18.21 -6.84
N VAL A 183 -4.97 19.46 -7.16
CA VAL A 183 -6.32 20.00 -6.94
C VAL A 183 -7.37 19.26 -7.78
N GLU A 184 -7.06 18.91 -9.03
CA GLU A 184 -7.96 18.10 -9.86
C GLU A 184 -8.08 16.67 -9.31
N ALA A 185 -6.98 16.11 -8.82
CA ALA A 185 -6.96 14.78 -8.19
C ALA A 185 -7.84 14.72 -6.92
N GLU A 186 -7.75 15.74 -6.06
CA GLU A 186 -8.61 15.87 -4.87
C GLU A 186 -10.10 16.00 -5.27
N ARG A 187 -10.42 16.86 -6.22
CA ARG A 187 -11.81 17.07 -6.71
C ARG A 187 -12.44 15.81 -7.28
N MET A 188 -11.66 14.92 -7.89
CA MET A 188 -12.18 13.65 -8.42
C MET A 188 -12.14 12.50 -7.42
N GLY A 189 -11.71 12.74 -6.17
CA GLY A 189 -11.60 11.72 -5.13
C GLY A 189 -10.41 10.78 -5.29
N LEU A 190 -9.43 11.14 -6.10
CA LEU A 190 -8.22 10.35 -6.32
C LEU A 190 -7.25 10.44 -5.14
N VAL A 191 -7.21 11.60 -4.47
CA VAL A 191 -6.46 11.84 -3.24
C VAL A 191 -7.37 12.41 -2.16
N ASN A 192 -7.02 12.17 -0.90
CA ASN A 192 -7.82 12.56 0.25
C ASN A 192 -7.64 14.04 0.61
N LYS A 193 -6.42 14.57 0.44
CA LYS A 193 -6.09 15.93 0.83
C LYS A 193 -4.89 16.45 0.02
N VAL A 194 -4.92 17.75 -0.26
CA VAL A 194 -3.80 18.49 -0.84
C VAL A 194 -3.30 19.53 0.14
N VAL A 195 -1.99 19.58 0.33
CA VAL A 195 -1.31 20.53 1.22
C VAL A 195 -0.07 21.11 0.53
N PRO A 196 0.45 22.27 0.99
CA PRO A 196 1.75 22.77 0.52
C PRO A 196 2.84 21.73 0.75
N PHE A 197 3.81 21.65 -0.17
CA PHE A 197 4.88 20.65 -0.10
C PHE A 197 5.58 20.60 1.27
N ASP A 198 5.88 21.77 1.85
CA ASP A 198 6.59 21.88 3.14
C ASP A 198 5.76 21.37 4.34
N HIS A 199 4.46 21.14 4.16
CA HIS A 199 3.55 20.60 5.17
C HIS A 199 3.15 19.13 4.93
N LEU A 200 3.60 18.54 3.81
CA LEU A 200 3.15 17.22 3.41
C LEU A 200 3.50 16.12 4.41
N GLU A 201 4.73 16.08 4.89
CA GLU A 201 5.17 15.07 5.88
C GLU A 201 4.45 15.26 7.21
N ASP A 202 4.29 16.51 7.67
CA ASP A 202 3.58 16.83 8.91
C ASP A 202 2.12 16.33 8.86
N GLU A 203 1.43 16.57 7.77
CA GLU A 203 0.06 16.13 7.57
C GLU A 203 -0.07 14.58 7.54
N CYS A 204 0.85 13.90 6.85
CA CYS A 204 0.85 12.43 6.82
C CYS A 204 1.09 11.83 8.20
N ILE A 205 1.96 12.44 9.01
CA ILE A 205 2.24 12.00 10.37
C ILE A 205 1.03 12.26 11.28
N GLU A 206 0.38 13.42 11.19
CA GLU A 206 -0.83 13.72 11.94
C GLU A 206 -1.93 12.67 11.67
N TRP A 207 -2.13 12.30 10.41
CA TRP A 207 -3.08 11.25 10.06
C TRP A 207 -2.65 9.89 10.58
N ALA A 208 -1.36 9.56 10.50
CA ALA A 208 -0.83 8.31 11.04
C ALA A 208 -1.00 8.24 12.57
N GLU A 209 -0.67 9.29 13.30
CA GLU A 209 -0.84 9.38 14.76
C GLU A 209 -2.31 9.26 15.14
N THR A 210 -3.21 9.91 14.39
CA THR A 210 -4.66 9.73 14.56
C THR A 210 -5.08 8.27 14.41
N MET A 211 -4.55 7.54 13.43
CA MET A 211 -4.85 6.10 13.25
C MET A 211 -4.22 5.24 14.35
N ILE A 212 -3.04 5.60 14.84
CA ILE A 212 -2.36 4.90 15.94
C ILE A 212 -3.20 4.95 17.23
N GLU A 213 -3.94 6.01 17.47
CA GLU A 213 -4.88 6.10 18.59
C GLU A 213 -6.15 5.23 18.44
N ARG A 214 -6.35 4.61 17.30
CA ARG A 214 -7.52 3.74 17.05
C ARG A 214 -7.16 2.28 17.29
N SER A 215 -8.20 1.43 17.49
CA SER A 215 -8.02 -0.01 17.65
C SER A 215 -7.33 -0.64 16.43
N PRO A 216 -6.14 -1.26 16.59
CA PRO A 216 -5.44 -1.87 15.46
C PRO A 216 -6.24 -3.01 14.83
N LEU A 217 -6.94 -3.79 15.65
CA LEU A 217 -7.77 -4.88 15.16
C LEU A 217 -8.97 -4.36 14.37
N ALA A 218 -9.63 -3.30 14.83
CA ALA A 218 -10.74 -2.72 14.10
C ALA A 218 -10.29 -2.17 12.74
N LEU A 219 -9.15 -1.46 12.67
CA LEU A 219 -8.59 -0.96 11.41
C LEU A 219 -8.24 -2.11 10.44
N ARG A 220 -7.63 -3.19 10.94
CA ARG A 220 -7.33 -4.40 10.17
C ARG A 220 -8.60 -5.02 9.57
N MET A 221 -9.62 -5.24 10.41
CA MET A 221 -10.89 -5.84 9.97
C MET A 221 -11.63 -4.95 8.96
N MET A 222 -11.60 -3.63 9.18
CA MET A 222 -12.19 -2.67 8.23
C MET A 222 -11.47 -2.71 6.88
N LYS A 223 -10.13 -2.72 6.87
CA LYS A 223 -9.36 -2.83 5.62
C LYS A 223 -9.65 -4.14 4.88
N ALA A 224 -9.66 -5.27 5.58
CA ALA A 224 -10.03 -6.56 5.00
C ALA A 224 -11.47 -6.53 4.43
N GLY A 225 -12.42 -5.91 5.15
CA GLY A 225 -13.80 -5.74 4.71
C GLY A 225 -13.93 -4.89 3.43
N PHE A 226 -13.22 -3.75 3.35
CA PHE A 226 -13.18 -2.92 2.14
C PHE A 226 -12.60 -3.66 0.93
N ASN A 227 -11.66 -4.57 1.16
CA ASN A 227 -11.02 -5.33 0.10
C ASN A 227 -11.84 -6.55 -0.34
N ALA A 228 -12.55 -7.20 0.59
CA ALA A 228 -13.21 -8.49 0.36
C ALA A 228 -14.17 -8.50 -0.83
N GLU A 229 -14.99 -7.47 -0.99
CA GLU A 229 -15.93 -7.35 -2.11
C GLU A 229 -15.21 -7.32 -3.46
N LEU A 230 -14.11 -6.59 -3.56
CA LEU A 230 -13.40 -6.36 -4.82
C LEU A 230 -12.46 -7.51 -5.20
N ASP A 231 -11.92 -8.21 -4.20
CA ASP A 231 -10.94 -9.28 -4.40
C ASP A 231 -11.61 -10.66 -4.53
N GLY A 232 -12.94 -10.72 -4.48
CA GLY A 232 -13.72 -11.95 -4.66
C GLY A 232 -13.32 -13.03 -3.66
N GLN A 233 -13.14 -14.28 -4.13
CA GLN A 233 -12.80 -15.40 -3.24
C GLN A 233 -11.49 -15.18 -2.47
N ALA A 234 -10.51 -14.50 -3.05
CA ALA A 234 -9.26 -14.19 -2.36
C ALA A 234 -9.46 -13.21 -1.19
N GLY A 235 -10.32 -12.21 -1.37
CA GLY A 235 -10.69 -11.26 -0.30
C GLY A 235 -11.51 -11.93 0.80
N ILE A 236 -12.43 -12.81 0.44
CA ILE A 236 -13.19 -13.62 1.42
C ILE A 236 -12.25 -14.50 2.22
N GLN A 237 -11.27 -15.14 1.57
CA GLN A 237 -10.28 -16.00 2.24
C GLN A 237 -9.46 -15.22 3.27
N GLU A 238 -9.07 -14.00 2.96
CA GLU A 238 -8.32 -13.12 3.87
C GLU A 238 -9.18 -12.71 5.07
N LEU A 239 -10.39 -12.22 4.85
CA LEU A 239 -11.34 -11.85 5.89
C LEU A 239 -11.70 -13.06 6.79
N ALA A 240 -11.90 -14.23 6.20
CA ALA A 240 -12.16 -15.47 6.93
C ALA A 240 -10.96 -15.91 7.77
N GLY A 241 -9.74 -15.74 7.25
CA GLY A 241 -8.50 -15.99 8.00
C GLY A 241 -8.38 -15.11 9.24
N ASP A 242 -8.69 -13.83 9.10
CA ASP A 242 -8.72 -12.89 10.24
C ASP A 242 -9.78 -13.28 11.27
N ALA A 243 -10.99 -13.68 10.83
CA ALA A 243 -12.05 -14.18 11.70
C ALA A 243 -11.63 -15.48 12.43
N THR A 244 -10.92 -16.38 11.74
CA THR A 244 -10.40 -17.62 12.34
C THR A 244 -9.35 -17.30 13.41
N MET A 245 -8.45 -16.36 13.18
CA MET A 245 -7.47 -15.92 14.17
C MET A 245 -8.17 -15.34 15.41
N LEU A 246 -9.23 -14.55 15.24
CA LEU A 246 -10.03 -14.05 16.35
C LEU A 246 -10.71 -15.18 17.11
N TYR A 247 -11.29 -16.15 16.39
CA TYR A 247 -11.92 -17.32 17.02
C TYR A 247 -10.93 -18.07 17.91
N TYR A 248 -9.67 -18.26 17.46
CA TYR A 248 -8.65 -18.94 18.27
C TYR A 248 -8.29 -18.24 19.59
N THR A 249 -8.66 -17.00 19.76
CA THR A 249 -8.48 -16.27 21.04
C THR A 249 -9.60 -16.53 22.05
N LEU A 250 -10.68 -17.19 21.63
CA LEU A 250 -11.83 -17.49 22.48
C LEU A 250 -11.65 -18.82 23.22
N ASP A 251 -12.22 -18.90 24.42
CA ASP A 251 -12.25 -20.14 25.23
C ASP A 251 -12.97 -21.28 24.50
N GLU A 252 -14.00 -20.96 23.72
CA GLU A 252 -14.73 -21.91 22.88
C GLU A 252 -13.83 -22.67 21.92
N ALA A 253 -12.89 -21.96 21.27
CA ALA A 253 -11.93 -22.58 20.35
C ALA A 253 -11.00 -23.58 21.06
N GLN A 254 -10.69 -23.35 22.33
CA GLN A 254 -9.84 -24.23 23.13
C GLN A 254 -10.55 -25.53 23.52
N GLU A 255 -11.87 -25.50 23.68
CA GLU A 255 -12.66 -26.67 24.10
C GLU A 255 -12.55 -27.85 23.14
N GLY A 256 -12.68 -27.61 21.82
CA GLY A 256 -12.58 -28.65 20.81
C GLY A 256 -11.24 -29.36 20.81
N GLY A 257 -10.15 -28.57 20.83
CA GLY A 257 -8.77 -29.10 20.88
C GLY A 257 -8.50 -29.88 22.17
N LYS A 258 -8.93 -29.35 23.32
CA LYS A 258 -8.74 -29.99 24.62
C LYS A 258 -9.54 -31.32 24.72
N ALA A 259 -10.79 -31.31 24.29
CA ALA A 259 -11.63 -32.49 24.27
C ALA A 259 -11.04 -33.59 23.37
N PHE A 260 -10.49 -33.24 22.21
CA PHE A 260 -9.83 -34.15 21.30
C PHE A 260 -8.60 -34.81 21.97
N LEU A 261 -7.73 -34.05 22.62
CA LEU A 261 -6.54 -34.58 23.33
C LEU A 261 -6.91 -35.46 24.53
N GLU A 262 -7.96 -35.10 25.25
CA GLU A 262 -8.50 -35.84 26.39
C GLU A 262 -9.38 -37.04 25.99
N LYS A 263 -9.61 -37.26 24.68
CA LYS A 263 -10.44 -38.34 24.13
C LYS A 263 -11.87 -38.37 24.71
N ARG A 264 -12.44 -37.22 24.95
CA ARG A 264 -13.82 -37.00 25.41
C ARG A 264 -14.65 -36.26 24.37
N LYS A 265 -15.96 -36.25 24.54
CA LYS A 265 -16.83 -35.36 23.73
C LYS A 265 -16.61 -33.89 24.15
N PRO A 266 -16.56 -32.93 23.20
CA PRO A 266 -16.54 -31.53 23.53
C PRO A 266 -17.86 -31.10 24.16
N ASP A 267 -17.79 -30.14 25.08
CA ASP A 267 -18.92 -29.53 25.76
C ASP A 267 -19.04 -28.06 25.31
N PHE A 268 -19.81 -27.83 24.24
CA PHE A 268 -20.08 -26.49 23.72
C PHE A 268 -21.31 -25.83 24.33
N ASP A 269 -22.14 -26.57 25.11
CA ASP A 269 -23.38 -26.03 25.70
C ASP A 269 -23.13 -24.91 26.71
N LYS A 270 -21.92 -24.85 27.26
CA LYS A 270 -21.49 -23.80 28.19
C LYS A 270 -21.17 -22.46 27.53
N TYR A 271 -21.08 -22.40 26.19
CA TYR A 271 -20.80 -21.17 25.46
C TYR A 271 -22.08 -20.56 24.92
N PRO A 272 -22.32 -19.26 25.18
CA PRO A 272 -23.55 -18.62 24.73
C PRO A 272 -23.58 -18.47 23.21
N GLN A 273 -24.72 -18.74 22.61
CA GLN A 273 -24.99 -18.37 21.23
C GLN A 273 -25.66 -16.99 21.25
N PHE A 274 -24.97 -16.00 20.67
CA PHE A 274 -25.56 -14.67 20.53
C PHE A 274 -26.41 -14.61 19.26
N PRO A 275 -27.54 -13.87 19.27
CA PRO A 275 -28.36 -13.68 18.08
C PRO A 275 -27.65 -12.82 17.03
#